data_0ae2e6610b86abb8fd5156230a8bd28f
#
_entry.id   0ae2e6610b86abb8fd5156230a8bd28f
#
_cell.length_a   1.000
_cell.length_b   1.000
_cell.length_c   1.000
_cell.angle_alpha   90.00
_cell.angle_beta   90.00
_cell.angle_gamma   90.00
#
_symmetry.space_group_name_H-M   'P 1'
#
loop_
_entity.id
_entity.type
_entity.pdbx_description
1 polymer ?
#
loop_
_entity_poly.entity_id
_entity_poly.type
_entity_poly.pdbx_seq_one_letter_code
_entity_poly.pdbx_strand_id
1 'polypeptide(L)'
;MDSIIFIDAPVQDQVAELATYISSLRGDEEQALVKQVVPVIEAKNITEATNILVKESKTLLEAPEKEFESAYNLLVAIALVESEKAVLEQILASLISEPTQKTTLKFKVLSNIFNTLPANSPLRLSVFAAIVDLAVASDDMDLVLPQLQYVPNWISEWGVDAQAERALLLTLSDRLKESGNQYQSLEFLLKHLTSFNGTSESVAQKANATRAIVESITLPEVLNFENLLKIEAIQNLKAEKVYELLSIFMSGNVQDYRGLVAKNGGLLKELGLEEEETLRKIRLLSLASLGSENLTRELSYQEIAKALEVEETEVELWVIDVIRAGLVEAKLNQVSKSVTISRSIYRTFGTAQWQQLSSRLNGWKQSLADILQVIANAKLTTGAAVNTAVITNTAN
;
A
#
# COMPACT_ATOMS: atom_id res chain seq x y z
N MET A 1 -26.09 -5.31 13.41
CA MET A 1 -26.42 -6.48 12.58
C MET A 1 -27.87 -6.32 12.17
N ASP A 2 -28.09 -5.62 11.08
CA ASP A 2 -29.43 -5.49 10.54
C ASP A 2 -29.75 -6.80 9.83
N SER A 3 -30.83 -7.45 10.26
CA SER A 3 -31.24 -8.76 9.82
C SER A 3 -31.57 -8.73 8.31
N ILE A 4 -30.84 -9.51 7.54
CA ILE A 4 -31.23 -9.87 6.18
C ILE A 4 -32.55 -10.60 6.32
N ILE A 5 -33.64 -10.02 5.85
CA ILE A 5 -34.96 -10.66 5.84
C ILE A 5 -34.92 -11.71 4.73
N PHE A 6 -34.75 -12.97 5.10
CA PHE A 6 -34.96 -14.08 4.17
C PHE A 6 -36.47 -14.24 3.93
N ILE A 7 -36.92 -14.01 2.71
CA ILE A 7 -38.28 -14.31 2.30
C ILE A 7 -38.33 -15.82 2.11
N ASP A 8 -39.05 -16.52 2.98
CA ASP A 8 -39.21 -17.98 2.95
C ASP A 8 -40.27 -18.40 1.91
N ALA A 9 -40.12 -17.85 0.69
CA ALA A 9 -41.00 -18.12 -0.44
C ALA A 9 -40.24 -18.86 -1.56
N PRO A 10 -40.91 -19.69 -2.36
CA PRO A 10 -40.31 -20.29 -3.54
C PRO A 10 -39.71 -19.23 -4.48
N VAL A 11 -38.58 -19.54 -5.13
CA VAL A 11 -37.90 -18.59 -6.03
C VAL A 11 -38.83 -18.08 -7.13
N GLN A 12 -39.78 -18.90 -7.57
CA GLN A 12 -40.77 -18.52 -8.58
C GLN A 12 -41.67 -17.37 -8.12
N ASP A 13 -42.10 -17.39 -6.85
CA ASP A 13 -42.95 -16.37 -6.27
C ASP A 13 -42.15 -15.09 -6.04
N GLN A 14 -40.88 -15.20 -5.64
CA GLN A 14 -39.95 -14.07 -5.48
C GLN A 14 -39.71 -13.34 -6.82
N VAL A 15 -39.53 -14.09 -7.92
CA VAL A 15 -39.37 -13.54 -9.26
C VAL A 15 -40.63 -12.80 -9.72
N ALA A 16 -41.83 -13.37 -9.47
CA ALA A 16 -43.10 -12.77 -9.82
C ALA A 16 -43.37 -11.48 -9.02
N GLU A 17 -43.05 -11.48 -7.72
CA GLU A 17 -43.18 -10.32 -6.84
C GLU A 17 -42.28 -9.17 -7.30
N LEU A 18 -40.99 -9.48 -7.60
CA LEU A 18 -40.05 -8.46 -8.07
C LEU A 18 -40.44 -7.91 -9.45
N ALA A 19 -40.98 -8.75 -10.37
CA ALA A 19 -41.50 -8.31 -11.67
C ALA A 19 -42.66 -7.37 -11.51
N THR A 20 -43.58 -7.65 -10.58
CA THR A 20 -44.74 -6.80 -10.25
C THR A 20 -44.26 -5.47 -9.67
N TYR A 21 -43.30 -5.50 -8.77
CA TYR A 21 -42.72 -4.30 -8.16
C TYR A 21 -42.02 -3.40 -9.20
N ILE A 22 -41.22 -3.94 -10.10
CA ILE A 22 -40.56 -3.19 -11.19
C ILE A 22 -41.62 -2.58 -12.13
N SER A 23 -42.69 -3.32 -12.46
CA SER A 23 -43.80 -2.79 -13.27
C SER A 23 -44.49 -1.64 -12.60
N SER A 24 -44.71 -1.69 -11.28
CA SER A 24 -45.31 -0.61 -10.50
C SER A 24 -44.45 0.66 -10.48
N LEU A 25 -43.11 0.52 -10.37
CA LEU A 25 -42.17 1.66 -10.42
C LEU A 25 -42.18 2.37 -11.77
N ARG A 26 -42.39 1.62 -12.87
CA ARG A 26 -42.51 2.19 -14.21
C ARG A 26 -43.85 2.89 -14.49
N GLY A 27 -44.83 2.68 -13.63
CA GLY A 27 -46.19 3.10 -13.93
C GLY A 27 -46.81 2.34 -15.11
N ASP A 28 -46.39 1.13 -15.36
CA ASP A 28 -46.85 0.27 -16.46
C ASP A 28 -48.16 -0.40 -16.05
N GLU A 29 -49.28 0.25 -16.39
CA GLU A 29 -50.63 -0.26 -16.11
C GLU A 29 -50.91 -1.62 -16.78
N GLU A 30 -50.26 -1.91 -17.89
CA GLU A 30 -50.41 -3.17 -18.62
C GLU A 30 -49.59 -4.33 -18.08
N GLN A 31 -48.71 -4.10 -17.11
CA GLN A 31 -47.81 -5.10 -16.53
C GLN A 31 -47.04 -5.91 -17.59
N ALA A 32 -46.50 -5.21 -18.59
CA ALA A 32 -45.84 -5.86 -19.73
C ALA A 32 -44.68 -6.75 -19.29
N LEU A 33 -43.93 -6.36 -18.27
CA LEU A 33 -42.84 -7.16 -17.71
C LEU A 33 -43.36 -8.44 -17.04
N VAL A 34 -44.45 -8.35 -16.29
CA VAL A 34 -45.06 -9.54 -15.65
C VAL A 34 -45.57 -10.53 -16.73
N LYS A 35 -46.20 -10.02 -17.80
CA LYS A 35 -46.62 -10.87 -18.93
C LYS A 35 -45.48 -11.57 -19.66
N GLN A 36 -44.30 -10.99 -19.64
CA GLN A 36 -43.11 -11.64 -20.21
C GLN A 36 -42.48 -12.69 -19.26
N VAL A 37 -42.46 -12.40 -17.95
CA VAL A 37 -41.80 -13.24 -16.96
C VAL A 37 -42.65 -14.46 -16.56
N VAL A 38 -43.98 -14.31 -16.42
CA VAL A 38 -44.88 -15.41 -16.00
C VAL A 38 -44.76 -16.67 -16.87
N PRO A 39 -44.83 -16.60 -18.23
CA PRO A 39 -44.68 -17.81 -19.05
C PRO A 39 -43.31 -18.51 -18.87
N VAL A 40 -42.27 -17.72 -18.60
CA VAL A 40 -40.91 -18.25 -18.40
C VAL A 40 -40.80 -18.96 -17.05
N ILE A 41 -41.48 -18.42 -16.03
CA ILE A 41 -41.59 -19.08 -14.70
C ILE A 41 -42.38 -20.38 -14.81
N GLU A 42 -43.50 -20.41 -15.53
CA GLU A 42 -44.30 -21.61 -15.76
C GLU A 42 -43.50 -22.68 -16.50
N ALA A 43 -42.63 -22.29 -17.43
CA ALA A 43 -41.67 -23.17 -18.11
C ALA A 43 -40.51 -23.65 -17.23
N LYS A 44 -40.43 -23.21 -15.96
CA LYS A 44 -39.35 -23.47 -14.99
C LYS A 44 -37.97 -23.02 -15.46
N ASN A 45 -37.90 -22.03 -16.33
CA ASN A 45 -36.63 -21.45 -16.80
C ASN A 45 -36.28 -20.21 -15.94
N ILE A 46 -35.78 -20.46 -14.72
CA ILE A 46 -35.45 -19.39 -13.75
C ILE A 46 -34.33 -18.49 -14.29
N THR A 47 -33.35 -19.05 -15.00
CA THR A 47 -32.22 -18.30 -15.58
C THR A 47 -32.68 -17.22 -16.54
N GLU A 48 -33.61 -17.54 -17.45
CA GLU A 48 -34.14 -16.57 -18.40
C GLU A 48 -34.98 -15.50 -17.72
N ALA A 49 -35.79 -15.87 -16.74
CA ALA A 49 -36.57 -14.93 -15.94
C ALA A 49 -35.66 -13.97 -15.18
N THR A 50 -34.58 -14.45 -14.56
CA THR A 50 -33.57 -13.65 -13.88
C THR A 50 -32.87 -12.70 -14.85
N ASN A 51 -32.49 -13.16 -16.03
CA ASN A 51 -31.87 -12.32 -17.05
C ASN A 51 -32.78 -11.17 -17.53
N ILE A 52 -34.11 -11.40 -17.61
CA ILE A 52 -35.08 -10.36 -17.93
C ILE A 52 -35.11 -9.31 -16.80
N LEU A 53 -35.20 -9.75 -15.55
CA LEU A 53 -35.23 -8.83 -14.38
C LEU A 53 -33.94 -8.03 -14.24
N VAL A 54 -32.78 -8.64 -14.48
CA VAL A 54 -31.48 -7.97 -14.38
C VAL A 54 -31.30 -6.88 -15.43
N LYS A 55 -31.82 -7.07 -16.66
CA LYS A 55 -31.85 -6.01 -17.68
C LYS A 55 -32.62 -4.76 -17.20
N GLU A 56 -33.62 -5.00 -16.37
CA GLU A 56 -34.47 -3.94 -15.80
C GLU A 56 -33.98 -3.42 -14.44
N SER A 57 -32.84 -3.89 -13.97
CA SER A 57 -32.28 -3.51 -12.66
C SER A 57 -32.05 -1.99 -12.50
N LYS A 58 -31.85 -1.26 -13.60
CA LYS A 58 -31.72 0.20 -13.58
C LYS A 58 -33.00 0.91 -13.08
N THR A 59 -34.17 0.34 -13.35
CA THR A 59 -35.44 0.91 -12.86
C THR A 59 -35.49 0.90 -11.32
N LEU A 60 -34.83 -0.07 -10.68
CA LEU A 60 -34.76 -0.13 -9.22
C LEU A 60 -33.98 1.05 -8.60
N LEU A 61 -33.18 1.80 -9.36
CA LEU A 61 -32.54 3.02 -8.87
C LEU A 61 -33.55 4.11 -8.52
N GLU A 62 -34.73 4.11 -9.15
CA GLU A 62 -35.81 5.03 -8.89
C GLU A 62 -36.65 4.67 -7.65
N ALA A 63 -36.49 3.44 -7.11
CA ALA A 63 -37.24 2.97 -5.95
C ALA A 63 -37.10 3.90 -4.74
N PRO A 64 -38.14 4.03 -3.90
CA PRO A 64 -38.06 4.80 -2.64
C PRO A 64 -36.94 4.30 -1.75
N GLU A 65 -36.29 5.18 -0.97
CA GLU A 65 -35.15 4.83 -0.11
C GLU A 65 -35.41 3.66 0.84
N LYS A 66 -36.63 3.56 1.36
CA LYS A 66 -37.07 2.51 2.28
C LYS A 66 -37.15 1.13 1.63
N GLU A 67 -37.37 1.06 0.33
CA GLU A 67 -37.60 -0.15 -0.43
C GLU A 67 -36.39 -0.55 -1.28
N PHE A 68 -35.47 0.41 -1.51
CA PHE A 68 -34.29 0.25 -2.35
C PHE A 68 -33.43 -0.94 -1.95
N GLU A 69 -33.09 -1.01 -0.66
CA GLU A 69 -32.20 -2.08 -0.13
C GLU A 69 -32.87 -3.46 -0.25
N SER A 70 -34.17 -3.57 0.11
CA SER A 70 -34.91 -4.84 0.04
C SER A 70 -35.09 -5.31 -1.38
N ALA A 71 -35.40 -4.41 -2.33
CA ALA A 71 -35.60 -4.75 -3.74
C ALA A 71 -34.30 -5.28 -4.39
N TYR A 72 -33.17 -4.61 -4.16
CA TYR A 72 -31.87 -5.09 -4.65
C TYR A 72 -31.43 -6.37 -3.97
N ASN A 73 -31.64 -6.53 -2.67
CA ASN A 73 -31.32 -7.78 -1.96
C ASN A 73 -32.13 -8.95 -2.49
N LEU A 74 -33.41 -8.72 -2.82
CA LEU A 74 -34.25 -9.75 -3.46
C LEU A 74 -33.74 -10.12 -4.87
N LEU A 75 -33.42 -9.11 -5.70
CA LEU A 75 -32.84 -9.34 -7.03
C LEU A 75 -31.53 -10.16 -6.93
N VAL A 76 -30.68 -9.83 -6.00
CA VAL A 76 -29.42 -10.53 -5.77
C VAL A 76 -29.64 -11.96 -5.24
N ALA A 77 -30.60 -12.15 -4.32
CA ALA A 77 -30.93 -13.48 -3.82
C ALA A 77 -31.38 -14.41 -4.97
N ILE A 78 -32.23 -13.89 -5.88
CA ILE A 78 -32.66 -14.64 -7.08
C ILE A 78 -31.46 -14.92 -8.01
N ALA A 79 -30.61 -13.94 -8.26
CA ALA A 79 -29.45 -14.06 -9.14
C ALA A 79 -28.40 -15.06 -8.61
N LEU A 80 -28.22 -15.14 -7.29
CA LEU A 80 -27.24 -16.04 -6.66
C LEU A 80 -27.68 -17.51 -6.63
N VAL A 81 -28.96 -17.81 -6.87
CA VAL A 81 -29.43 -19.23 -6.96
C VAL A 81 -28.67 -19.99 -8.04
N GLU A 82 -28.37 -19.35 -9.17
CA GLU A 82 -27.65 -19.97 -10.29
C GLU A 82 -26.17 -19.57 -10.36
N SER A 83 -25.72 -18.65 -9.50
CA SER A 83 -24.33 -18.22 -9.36
C SER A 83 -23.64 -17.79 -10.67
N GLU A 84 -24.39 -17.27 -11.64
CA GLU A 84 -23.83 -16.80 -12.91
C GLU A 84 -23.08 -15.47 -12.74
N LYS A 85 -21.76 -15.49 -13.00
CA LYS A 85 -20.90 -14.30 -12.92
C LYS A 85 -21.42 -13.14 -13.78
N ALA A 86 -21.88 -13.41 -14.99
CA ALA A 86 -22.35 -12.40 -15.93
C ALA A 86 -23.59 -11.65 -15.41
N VAL A 87 -24.49 -12.34 -14.73
CA VAL A 87 -25.70 -11.76 -14.12
C VAL A 87 -25.34 -10.82 -12.99
N LEU A 88 -24.43 -11.26 -12.11
CA LEU A 88 -23.94 -10.42 -11.00
C LEU A 88 -23.23 -9.17 -11.52
N GLU A 89 -22.38 -9.29 -12.54
CA GLU A 89 -21.67 -8.15 -13.14
C GLU A 89 -22.63 -7.10 -13.72
N GLN A 90 -23.76 -7.51 -14.30
CA GLN A 90 -24.80 -6.58 -14.78
C GLN A 90 -25.48 -5.85 -13.64
N ILE A 91 -25.79 -6.53 -12.53
CA ILE A 91 -26.36 -5.90 -11.32
C ILE A 91 -25.36 -4.89 -10.76
N LEU A 92 -24.09 -5.25 -10.63
CA LEU A 92 -23.05 -4.35 -10.14
C LEU A 92 -22.90 -3.11 -11.03
N ALA A 93 -22.89 -3.32 -12.36
CA ALA A 93 -22.82 -2.21 -13.32
C ALA A 93 -24.03 -1.27 -13.21
N SER A 94 -25.24 -1.80 -12.94
CA SER A 94 -26.42 -0.97 -12.72
C SER A 94 -26.30 -0.12 -11.45
N LEU A 95 -25.79 -0.69 -10.36
CA LEU A 95 -25.61 0.01 -9.09
C LEU A 95 -24.59 1.17 -9.18
N ILE A 96 -23.55 1.02 -10.01
CA ILE A 96 -22.50 2.04 -10.18
C ILE A 96 -22.92 3.13 -11.17
N SER A 97 -23.92 2.90 -12.03
CA SER A 97 -24.26 3.80 -13.16
C SER A 97 -24.57 5.25 -12.74
N GLU A 98 -25.06 5.48 -11.52
CA GLU A 98 -25.37 6.80 -10.97
C GLU A 98 -24.74 6.98 -9.58
N PRO A 99 -23.44 7.21 -9.49
CA PRO A 99 -22.70 7.09 -8.23
C PRO A 99 -23.13 8.09 -7.15
N THR A 100 -23.65 9.26 -7.53
CA THR A 100 -24.00 10.34 -6.61
C THR A 100 -25.38 10.20 -5.97
N GLN A 101 -26.23 9.31 -6.49
CA GLN A 101 -27.57 9.09 -5.96
C GLN A 101 -27.61 7.91 -5.00
N LYS A 102 -28.22 8.08 -3.82
CA LYS A 102 -28.43 7.03 -2.81
C LYS A 102 -27.14 6.26 -2.45
N THR A 103 -26.00 6.92 -2.42
CA THR A 103 -24.66 6.32 -2.27
C THR A 103 -24.59 5.40 -1.05
N THR A 104 -25.06 5.85 0.10
CA THR A 104 -25.05 5.06 1.34
C THR A 104 -25.84 3.75 1.22
N LEU A 105 -26.99 3.78 0.54
CA LEU A 105 -27.81 2.58 0.32
C LEU A 105 -27.14 1.61 -0.65
N LYS A 106 -26.49 2.15 -1.68
CA LYS A 106 -25.71 1.33 -2.63
C LYS A 106 -24.54 0.63 -1.94
N PHE A 107 -23.80 1.33 -1.06
CA PHE A 107 -22.77 0.70 -0.24
C PHE A 107 -23.33 -0.40 0.66
N LYS A 108 -24.51 -0.20 1.26
CA LYS A 108 -25.16 -1.25 2.04
C LYS A 108 -25.49 -2.48 1.20
N VAL A 109 -26.10 -2.28 0.03
CA VAL A 109 -26.44 -3.38 -0.89
C VAL A 109 -25.19 -4.12 -1.31
N LEU A 110 -24.13 -3.42 -1.76
CA LEU A 110 -22.86 -4.04 -2.15
C LEU A 110 -22.20 -4.80 -0.98
N SER A 111 -22.25 -4.24 0.22
CA SER A 111 -21.74 -4.92 1.42
C SER A 111 -22.56 -6.17 1.75
N ASN A 112 -23.88 -6.12 1.58
CA ASN A 112 -24.75 -7.29 1.77
C ASN A 112 -24.42 -8.39 0.75
N ILE A 113 -24.22 -8.02 -0.54
CA ILE A 113 -23.79 -8.97 -1.58
C ILE A 113 -22.45 -9.61 -1.21
N PHE A 114 -21.47 -8.79 -0.80
CA PHE A 114 -20.15 -9.28 -0.41
C PHE A 114 -20.21 -10.25 0.77
N ASN A 115 -21.05 -9.99 1.77
CA ASN A 115 -21.20 -10.82 2.96
C ASN A 115 -22.04 -12.09 2.70
N THR A 116 -22.99 -12.07 1.75
CA THR A 116 -23.82 -13.21 1.38
C THR A 116 -23.02 -14.26 0.58
N LEU A 117 -22.03 -13.81 -0.19
CA LEU A 117 -21.17 -14.71 -0.95
C LEU A 117 -20.26 -15.56 -0.04
N PRO A 118 -20.05 -16.85 -0.34
CA PRO A 118 -19.09 -17.69 0.40
C PRO A 118 -17.68 -17.07 0.42
N ALA A 119 -16.94 -17.27 1.51
CA ALA A 119 -15.60 -16.66 1.69
C ALA A 119 -14.61 -17.03 0.58
N ASN A 120 -14.75 -18.22 0.01
CA ASN A 120 -13.91 -18.74 -1.07
C ASN A 120 -14.45 -18.47 -2.48
N SER A 121 -15.44 -17.60 -2.63
CA SER A 121 -16.05 -17.33 -3.93
C SER A 121 -15.23 -16.29 -4.72
N PRO A 122 -14.85 -16.57 -5.98
CA PRO A 122 -14.16 -15.61 -6.85
C PRO A 122 -15.06 -14.41 -7.22
N LEU A 123 -16.38 -14.51 -7.04
CA LEU A 123 -17.32 -13.42 -7.28
C LEU A 123 -17.12 -12.25 -6.31
N ARG A 124 -16.58 -12.50 -5.11
CA ARG A 124 -16.22 -11.44 -4.16
C ARG A 124 -15.26 -10.42 -4.74
N LEU A 125 -14.34 -10.82 -5.64
CA LEU A 125 -13.45 -9.92 -6.32
C LEU A 125 -14.21 -8.87 -7.15
N SER A 126 -15.20 -9.31 -7.95
CA SER A 126 -16.01 -8.39 -8.77
C SER A 126 -16.84 -7.44 -7.91
N VAL A 127 -17.39 -7.93 -6.78
CA VAL A 127 -18.14 -7.09 -5.84
C VAL A 127 -17.23 -6.08 -5.16
N PHE A 128 -16.03 -6.49 -4.74
CA PHE A 128 -15.07 -5.57 -4.12
C PHE A 128 -14.58 -4.50 -5.09
N ALA A 129 -14.29 -4.87 -6.35
CA ALA A 129 -13.98 -3.90 -7.39
C ALA A 129 -15.10 -2.88 -7.59
N ALA A 130 -16.36 -3.33 -7.59
CA ALA A 130 -17.55 -2.48 -7.68
C ALA A 130 -17.68 -1.51 -6.49
N ILE A 131 -17.36 -1.97 -5.27
CA ILE A 131 -17.33 -1.11 -4.07
C ILE A 131 -16.27 -0.01 -4.21
N VAL A 132 -15.08 -0.36 -4.68
CA VAL A 132 -13.99 0.60 -4.90
C VAL A 132 -14.35 1.62 -5.99
N ASP A 133 -14.91 1.15 -7.12
CA ASP A 133 -15.34 2.04 -8.20
C ASP A 133 -16.43 3.03 -7.74
N LEU A 134 -17.40 2.56 -6.96
CA LEU A 134 -18.41 3.44 -6.36
C LEU A 134 -17.77 4.45 -5.39
N ALA A 135 -16.84 4.01 -4.55
CA ALA A 135 -16.18 4.87 -3.57
C ALA A 135 -15.37 6.01 -4.22
N VAL A 136 -14.68 5.71 -5.32
CA VAL A 136 -13.95 6.73 -6.10
C VAL A 136 -14.92 7.68 -6.78
N ALA A 137 -15.98 7.14 -7.39
CA ALA A 137 -16.95 7.96 -8.13
C ALA A 137 -17.81 8.87 -7.22
N SER A 138 -17.97 8.51 -5.94
CA SER A 138 -18.70 9.29 -4.94
C SER A 138 -17.82 10.14 -4.03
N ASP A 139 -16.48 10.06 -4.18
CA ASP A 139 -15.50 10.69 -3.29
C ASP A 139 -15.58 10.22 -1.82
N ASP A 140 -16.02 8.97 -1.62
CA ASP A 140 -16.20 8.33 -0.31
C ASP A 140 -15.13 7.26 -0.05
N MET A 141 -13.91 7.45 -0.56
CA MET A 141 -12.85 6.45 -0.47
C MET A 141 -12.45 6.11 0.97
N ASP A 142 -12.67 7.02 1.91
CA ASP A 142 -12.43 6.84 3.34
C ASP A 142 -13.16 5.64 3.94
N LEU A 143 -14.29 5.24 3.35
CA LEU A 143 -15.05 4.05 3.78
C LEU A 143 -14.32 2.74 3.45
N VAL A 144 -13.53 2.74 2.37
CA VAL A 144 -12.83 1.55 1.86
C VAL A 144 -11.40 1.45 2.38
N LEU A 145 -10.72 2.58 2.63
CA LEU A 145 -9.32 2.62 3.08
C LEU A 145 -8.99 1.65 4.23
N PRO A 146 -9.79 1.55 5.32
CA PRO A 146 -9.50 0.63 6.41
C PRO A 146 -9.55 -0.84 6.01
N GLN A 147 -10.27 -1.18 4.94
CA GLN A 147 -10.43 -2.54 4.45
C GLN A 147 -9.28 -3.01 3.57
N LEU A 148 -8.54 -2.08 2.97
CA LEU A 148 -7.45 -2.37 2.03
C LEU A 148 -6.33 -3.21 2.65
N GLN A 149 -6.12 -3.11 3.95
CA GLN A 149 -5.13 -3.92 4.67
C GLN A 149 -5.43 -5.43 4.61
N TYR A 150 -6.70 -5.82 4.43
CA TYR A 150 -7.13 -7.22 4.38
C TYR A 150 -7.10 -7.80 2.97
N VAL A 151 -7.00 -6.97 1.94
CA VAL A 151 -7.06 -7.39 0.52
C VAL A 151 -6.06 -8.51 0.18
N PRO A 152 -4.79 -8.48 0.65
CA PRO A 152 -3.85 -9.57 0.36
C PRO A 152 -4.32 -10.93 0.91
N ASN A 153 -4.95 -10.95 2.09
CA ASN A 153 -5.50 -12.17 2.68
C ASN A 153 -6.73 -12.63 1.90
N TRP A 154 -7.63 -11.72 1.56
CA TRP A 154 -8.84 -12.01 0.80
C TRP A 154 -8.55 -12.59 -0.59
N ILE A 155 -7.55 -12.06 -1.30
CA ILE A 155 -7.14 -12.59 -2.61
C ILE A 155 -6.76 -14.07 -2.49
N SER A 156 -6.02 -14.44 -1.44
CA SER A 156 -5.64 -15.84 -1.20
C SER A 156 -6.82 -16.73 -0.85
N GLU A 157 -7.84 -16.20 -0.16
CA GLU A 157 -9.05 -16.93 0.22
C GLU A 157 -10.02 -17.10 -0.95
N TRP A 158 -10.15 -16.11 -1.84
CA TRP A 158 -11.10 -16.13 -2.96
C TRP A 158 -10.73 -17.13 -4.07
N GLY A 159 -9.49 -17.65 -4.06
CA GLY A 159 -9.03 -18.63 -5.05
C GLY A 159 -9.05 -18.10 -6.48
N VAL A 160 -8.83 -16.81 -6.66
CA VAL A 160 -8.76 -16.16 -7.97
C VAL A 160 -7.48 -16.52 -8.71
N ASP A 161 -7.52 -16.50 -10.03
CA ASP A 161 -6.35 -16.73 -10.86
C ASP A 161 -5.37 -15.54 -10.78
N ALA A 162 -4.10 -15.81 -11.06
CA ALA A 162 -3.05 -14.79 -10.97
C ALA A 162 -3.28 -13.59 -11.91
N GLN A 163 -4.04 -13.77 -13.00
CA GLN A 163 -4.35 -12.68 -13.91
C GLN A 163 -5.40 -11.74 -13.31
N ALA A 164 -6.44 -12.28 -12.68
CA ALA A 164 -7.46 -11.48 -12.01
C ALA A 164 -6.90 -10.75 -10.76
N GLU A 165 -6.02 -11.42 -9.99
CA GLU A 165 -5.29 -10.79 -8.90
C GLU A 165 -4.49 -9.57 -9.38
N ARG A 166 -3.69 -9.72 -10.43
CA ARG A 166 -2.89 -8.65 -11.02
C ARG A 166 -3.75 -7.49 -11.52
N ALA A 167 -4.85 -7.80 -12.18
CA ALA A 167 -5.80 -6.79 -12.65
C ALA A 167 -6.41 -6.01 -11.49
N LEU A 168 -6.83 -6.69 -10.41
CA LEU A 168 -7.36 -6.03 -9.22
C LEU A 168 -6.34 -5.10 -8.57
N LEU A 169 -5.10 -5.59 -8.34
CA LEU A 169 -4.04 -4.80 -7.71
C LEU A 169 -3.70 -3.53 -8.51
N LEU A 170 -3.68 -3.64 -9.84
CA LEU A 170 -3.46 -2.48 -10.71
C LEU A 170 -4.64 -1.51 -10.67
N THR A 171 -5.87 -2.01 -10.76
CA THR A 171 -7.08 -1.18 -10.65
C THR A 171 -7.12 -0.45 -9.30
N LEU A 172 -6.82 -1.13 -8.19
CA LEU A 172 -6.73 -0.49 -6.87
C LEU A 172 -5.70 0.62 -6.83
N SER A 173 -4.51 0.38 -7.41
CA SER A 173 -3.47 1.42 -7.50
C SER A 173 -3.96 2.63 -8.27
N ASP A 174 -4.62 2.44 -9.42
CA ASP A 174 -5.10 3.53 -10.25
C ASP A 174 -6.22 4.32 -9.56
N ARG A 175 -7.18 3.65 -8.96
CA ARG A 175 -8.29 4.26 -8.22
C ARG A 175 -7.83 5.03 -6.99
N LEU A 176 -6.88 4.48 -6.23
CA LEU A 176 -6.25 5.18 -5.09
C LEU A 176 -5.49 6.44 -5.52
N LYS A 177 -4.85 6.39 -6.68
CA LYS A 177 -4.17 7.56 -7.25
C LYS A 177 -5.17 8.65 -7.63
N GLU A 178 -6.28 8.28 -8.28
CA GLU A 178 -7.37 9.20 -8.66
C GLU A 178 -7.98 9.87 -7.43
N SER A 179 -8.12 9.15 -6.31
CA SER A 179 -8.65 9.69 -5.03
C SER A 179 -7.61 10.45 -4.19
N GLY A 180 -6.37 10.65 -4.68
CA GLY A 180 -5.32 11.38 -3.97
C GLY A 180 -4.54 10.57 -2.93
N ASN A 181 -4.85 9.29 -2.72
CA ASN A 181 -4.18 8.40 -1.77
C ASN A 181 -2.89 7.80 -2.37
N GLN A 182 -1.92 8.65 -2.68
CA GLN A 182 -0.74 8.29 -3.48
C GLN A 182 0.16 7.25 -2.82
N TYR A 183 0.34 7.29 -1.49
CA TYR A 183 1.17 6.32 -0.77
C TYR A 183 0.60 4.90 -0.88
N GLN A 184 -0.70 4.75 -0.66
CA GLN A 184 -1.37 3.44 -0.77
C GLN A 184 -1.42 2.97 -2.22
N SER A 185 -1.62 3.89 -3.18
CA SER A 185 -1.52 3.59 -4.62
C SER A 185 -0.18 2.95 -4.96
N LEU A 186 0.92 3.54 -4.50
CA LEU A 186 2.26 2.99 -4.68
C LEU A 186 2.40 1.60 -4.04
N GLU A 187 1.88 1.41 -2.83
CA GLU A 187 1.94 0.11 -2.14
C GLU A 187 1.28 -1.01 -2.97
N PHE A 188 0.08 -0.74 -3.53
CA PHE A 188 -0.61 -1.71 -4.40
C PHE A 188 0.11 -1.90 -5.74
N LEU A 189 0.72 -0.85 -6.29
CA LEU A 189 1.53 -0.95 -7.50
C LEU A 189 2.76 -1.85 -7.28
N LEU A 190 3.42 -1.74 -6.13
CA LEU A 190 4.55 -2.61 -5.79
C LEU A 190 4.11 -4.06 -5.58
N LYS A 191 2.95 -4.30 -4.95
CA LYS A 191 2.36 -5.65 -4.84
C LYS A 191 2.04 -6.22 -6.22
N HIS A 192 1.45 -5.42 -7.12
CA HIS A 192 1.21 -5.80 -8.51
C HIS A 192 2.50 -6.22 -9.22
N LEU A 193 3.55 -5.42 -9.14
CA LEU A 193 4.83 -5.74 -9.76
C LEU A 193 5.49 -6.98 -9.16
N THR A 194 5.37 -7.17 -7.85
CA THR A 194 5.91 -8.35 -7.15
C THR A 194 5.22 -9.64 -7.60
N SER A 195 3.94 -9.60 -7.96
CA SER A 195 3.19 -10.78 -8.44
C SER A 195 3.69 -11.31 -9.80
N PHE A 196 4.54 -10.57 -10.49
CA PHE A 196 5.17 -10.98 -11.75
C PHE A 196 6.55 -11.62 -11.59
N ASN A 197 7.10 -11.67 -10.39
CA ASN A 197 8.41 -12.29 -10.19
C ASN A 197 8.42 -13.73 -10.73
N GLY A 198 9.41 -14.04 -11.57
CA GLY A 198 9.52 -15.33 -12.26
C GLY A 198 8.69 -15.49 -13.55
N THR A 199 8.05 -14.43 -14.04
CA THR A 199 7.32 -14.46 -15.33
C THR A 199 8.03 -13.62 -16.39
N SER A 200 7.83 -13.96 -17.68
CA SER A 200 8.43 -13.19 -18.78
C SER A 200 7.88 -11.75 -18.83
N GLU A 201 8.78 -10.81 -19.06
CA GLU A 201 8.45 -9.38 -19.10
C GLU A 201 7.52 -9.00 -20.25
N SER A 202 6.64 -8.04 -19.96
CA SER A 202 5.82 -7.34 -20.95
C SER A 202 6.18 -5.84 -20.97
N VAL A 203 5.86 -5.16 -22.09
CA VAL A 203 6.04 -3.70 -22.20
C VAL A 203 5.24 -2.96 -21.10
N ALA A 204 4.05 -3.46 -20.76
CA ALA A 204 3.23 -2.89 -19.69
C ALA A 204 3.91 -2.98 -18.31
N GLN A 205 4.64 -4.05 -18.03
CA GLN A 205 5.41 -4.19 -16.78
C GLN A 205 6.53 -3.16 -16.67
N LYS A 206 7.22 -2.86 -17.79
CA LYS A 206 8.25 -1.81 -17.82
C LYS A 206 7.67 -0.43 -17.53
N ALA A 207 6.52 -0.11 -18.13
CA ALA A 207 5.84 1.15 -17.86
C ALA A 207 5.41 1.28 -16.39
N ASN A 208 4.83 0.23 -15.82
CA ASN A 208 4.44 0.20 -14.41
C ASN A 208 5.65 0.25 -13.46
N ALA A 209 6.76 -0.42 -13.81
CA ALA A 209 8.00 -0.34 -13.03
C ALA A 209 8.61 1.07 -13.06
N THR A 210 8.63 1.72 -14.23
CA THR A 210 9.05 3.12 -14.36
C THR A 210 8.16 4.04 -13.52
N ARG A 211 6.83 3.85 -13.60
CA ARG A 211 5.85 4.58 -12.79
C ARG A 211 6.12 4.40 -11.29
N ALA A 212 6.37 3.17 -10.83
CA ALA A 212 6.66 2.89 -9.42
C ALA A 212 7.92 3.60 -8.93
N ILE A 213 8.98 3.65 -9.74
CA ILE A 213 10.21 4.39 -9.42
C ILE A 213 9.91 5.89 -9.29
N VAL A 214 9.22 6.46 -10.28
CA VAL A 214 8.89 7.89 -10.30
C VAL A 214 8.02 8.26 -9.10
N GLU A 215 6.95 7.53 -8.83
CA GLU A 215 6.07 7.76 -7.67
C GLU A 215 6.83 7.61 -6.34
N SER A 216 7.73 6.62 -6.23
CA SER A 216 8.57 6.46 -5.04
C SER A 216 9.52 7.65 -4.83
N ILE A 217 10.00 8.27 -5.89
CA ILE A 217 10.87 9.46 -5.80
C ILE A 217 10.05 10.71 -5.46
N THR A 218 8.86 10.87 -6.07
CA THR A 218 7.98 12.03 -5.87
C THR A 218 7.44 12.07 -4.45
N LEU A 219 7.02 10.93 -3.88
CA LEU A 219 6.39 10.90 -2.55
C LEU A 219 7.41 11.22 -1.45
N PRO A 220 7.22 12.28 -0.64
CA PRO A 220 8.17 12.67 0.40
C PRO A 220 8.26 11.65 1.54
N GLU A 221 7.22 10.88 1.77
CA GLU A 221 7.14 9.87 2.83
C GLU A 221 7.96 8.61 2.53
N VAL A 222 8.22 8.33 1.24
CA VAL A 222 8.97 7.15 0.80
C VAL A 222 10.46 7.43 0.84
N LEU A 223 11.10 7.09 1.95
CA LEU A 223 12.54 7.30 2.18
C LEU A 223 13.34 5.99 2.09
N ASN A 224 12.68 4.85 2.06
CA ASN A 224 13.29 3.54 1.92
C ASN A 224 12.97 2.93 0.55
N PHE A 225 13.99 2.73 -0.26
CA PHE A 225 13.88 2.16 -1.62
C PHE A 225 14.27 0.67 -1.68
N GLU A 226 14.57 0.03 -0.55
CA GLU A 226 15.05 -1.36 -0.51
C GLU A 226 14.02 -2.34 -1.10
N ASN A 227 12.73 -2.10 -0.89
CA ASN A 227 11.66 -2.95 -1.40
C ASN A 227 11.60 -2.94 -2.94
N LEU A 228 11.99 -1.84 -3.58
CA LEU A 228 12.07 -1.74 -5.05
C LEU A 228 13.12 -2.70 -5.63
N LEU A 229 14.22 -2.92 -4.91
CA LEU A 229 15.28 -3.83 -5.36
C LEU A 229 14.88 -5.30 -5.39
N LYS A 230 13.85 -5.69 -4.65
CA LYS A 230 13.35 -7.07 -4.60
C LYS A 230 12.48 -7.42 -5.81
N ILE A 231 12.10 -6.43 -6.61
CA ILE A 231 11.18 -6.57 -7.75
C ILE A 231 12.00 -6.78 -9.03
N GLU A 232 11.84 -7.94 -9.66
CA GLU A 232 12.57 -8.31 -10.89
C GLU A 232 12.31 -7.32 -12.03
N ALA A 233 11.07 -6.86 -12.20
CA ALA A 233 10.70 -5.89 -13.22
C ALA A 233 11.49 -4.57 -13.10
N ILE A 234 11.84 -4.13 -11.89
CA ILE A 234 12.66 -2.94 -11.64
C ILE A 234 14.13 -3.24 -11.90
N GLN A 235 14.60 -4.44 -11.52
CA GLN A 235 15.99 -4.83 -11.80
C GLN A 235 16.30 -4.92 -13.30
N ASN A 236 15.30 -5.25 -14.10
CA ASN A 236 15.46 -5.34 -15.56
C ASN A 236 15.57 -3.97 -16.24
N LEU A 237 15.22 -2.89 -15.53
CA LEU A 237 15.43 -1.50 -15.97
C LEU A 237 16.86 -0.99 -15.77
N LYS A 238 17.83 -1.80 -15.37
CA LYS A 238 19.22 -1.39 -15.07
C LYS A 238 19.92 -0.64 -16.20
N ALA A 239 19.51 -0.85 -17.44
CA ALA A 239 20.04 -0.15 -18.61
C ALA A 239 19.37 1.20 -18.87
N GLU A 240 18.29 1.54 -18.15
CA GLU A 240 17.52 2.76 -18.37
C GLU A 240 17.95 3.88 -17.41
N LYS A 241 17.83 5.12 -17.87
CA LYS A 241 18.17 6.33 -17.10
C LYS A 241 17.38 6.46 -15.80
N VAL A 242 16.17 5.90 -15.77
CA VAL A 242 15.31 5.92 -14.56
C VAL A 242 15.91 5.08 -13.44
N TYR A 243 16.54 3.96 -13.79
CA TYR A 243 17.25 3.14 -12.80
C TYR A 243 18.53 3.81 -12.29
N GLU A 244 19.24 4.53 -13.18
CA GLU A 244 20.41 5.33 -12.75
C GLU A 244 20.00 6.39 -11.72
N LEU A 245 18.86 7.08 -11.97
CA LEU A 245 18.28 7.99 -10.97
C LEU A 245 17.95 7.28 -9.67
N LEU A 246 17.27 6.13 -9.70
CA LEU A 246 16.96 5.35 -8.51
C LEU A 246 18.23 4.96 -7.76
N SER A 247 19.30 4.54 -8.45
CA SER A 247 20.57 4.15 -7.81
C SER A 247 21.23 5.30 -7.06
N ILE A 248 21.08 6.54 -7.55
CA ILE A 248 21.55 7.74 -6.86
C ILE A 248 20.75 7.97 -5.58
N PHE A 249 19.43 7.80 -5.60
CA PHE A 249 18.61 7.89 -4.39
C PHE A 249 18.95 6.82 -3.36
N MET A 250 19.45 5.66 -3.79
CA MET A 250 19.83 4.57 -2.90
C MET A 250 21.21 4.71 -2.28
N SER A 251 22.19 5.19 -3.02
CA SER A 251 23.60 5.20 -2.58
C SER A 251 24.40 6.43 -3.00
N GLY A 252 23.85 7.29 -3.88
CA GLY A 252 24.53 8.47 -4.40
C GLY A 252 24.44 9.70 -3.49
N ASN A 253 25.16 10.74 -3.89
CA ASN A 253 25.24 12.04 -3.23
C ASN A 253 24.50 13.12 -4.02
N VAL A 254 24.42 14.32 -3.46
CA VAL A 254 23.89 15.51 -4.16
C VAL A 254 24.68 15.83 -5.42
N GLN A 255 26.01 15.63 -5.41
CA GLN A 255 26.88 15.84 -6.57
C GLN A 255 26.58 14.87 -7.70
N ASP A 256 26.36 13.57 -7.37
CA ASP A 256 26.00 12.55 -8.35
C ASP A 256 24.65 12.89 -9.01
N TYR A 257 23.69 13.33 -8.20
CA TYR A 257 22.38 13.77 -8.70
C TYR A 257 22.50 14.93 -9.67
N ARG A 258 23.24 15.99 -9.32
CA ARG A 258 23.48 17.13 -10.21
C ARG A 258 24.23 16.74 -11.46
N GLY A 259 25.20 15.82 -11.34
CA GLY A 259 25.91 15.26 -12.47
C GLY A 259 25.00 14.53 -13.45
N LEU A 260 24.04 13.74 -12.94
CA LEU A 260 23.03 13.05 -13.77
C LEU A 260 22.09 14.04 -14.46
N VAL A 261 21.57 15.01 -13.72
CA VAL A 261 20.65 16.05 -14.25
C VAL A 261 21.34 16.89 -15.31
N ALA A 262 22.60 17.28 -15.10
CA ALA A 262 23.39 18.05 -16.07
C ALA A 262 23.67 17.26 -17.38
N LYS A 263 23.92 15.94 -17.26
CA LYS A 263 24.11 15.05 -18.43
C LYS A 263 22.82 14.82 -19.20
N ASN A 264 21.68 14.79 -18.52
CA ASN A 264 20.36 14.46 -19.08
C ASN A 264 19.38 15.62 -18.83
N GLY A 265 19.63 16.80 -19.40
CA GLY A 265 18.89 18.04 -19.11
C GLY A 265 17.35 18.06 -19.35
N GLY A 266 16.75 16.96 -19.80
CA GLY A 266 15.31 16.79 -19.98
C GLY A 266 14.70 15.66 -19.15
N LEU A 267 15.51 14.83 -18.51
CA LEU A 267 15.07 13.60 -17.83
C LEU A 267 13.98 13.85 -16.78
N LEU A 268 14.17 14.85 -15.92
CA LEU A 268 13.21 15.17 -14.87
C LEU A 268 11.85 15.60 -15.46
N LYS A 269 11.88 16.40 -16.54
CA LYS A 269 10.65 16.84 -17.22
C LYS A 269 9.95 15.69 -17.94
N GLU A 270 10.71 14.78 -18.57
CA GLU A 270 10.16 13.58 -19.20
C GLU A 270 9.47 12.67 -18.18
N LEU A 271 10.01 12.61 -16.96
CA LEU A 271 9.46 11.82 -15.86
C LEU A 271 8.39 12.56 -15.03
N GLY A 272 8.15 13.84 -15.29
CA GLY A 272 7.22 14.67 -14.52
C GLY A 272 7.68 14.93 -13.08
N LEU A 273 9.00 14.94 -12.82
CA LEU A 273 9.60 15.19 -11.52
C LEU A 273 9.96 16.66 -11.37
N GLU A 274 9.62 17.25 -10.22
CA GLU A 274 10.07 18.59 -9.85
C GLU A 274 11.49 18.56 -9.30
N GLU A 275 12.38 19.38 -9.85
CA GLU A 275 13.80 19.40 -9.50
C GLU A 275 14.00 19.79 -8.03
N GLU A 276 13.23 20.76 -7.53
CA GLU A 276 13.34 21.25 -6.16
C GLU A 276 12.97 20.18 -5.13
N GLU A 277 11.87 19.46 -5.33
CA GLU A 277 11.44 18.39 -4.45
C GLU A 277 12.39 17.18 -4.46
N THR A 278 12.84 16.79 -5.65
CA THR A 278 13.82 15.71 -5.80
C THR A 278 15.17 16.07 -5.18
N LEU A 279 15.62 17.32 -5.33
CA LEU A 279 16.84 17.83 -4.71
C LEU A 279 16.70 17.88 -3.17
N ARG A 280 15.55 18.31 -2.67
CA ARG A 280 15.27 18.27 -1.24
C ARG A 280 15.39 16.86 -0.68
N LYS A 281 14.75 15.91 -1.33
CA LYS A 281 14.76 14.50 -0.91
C LYS A 281 16.17 13.88 -0.91
N ILE A 282 16.97 14.12 -1.94
CA ILE A 282 18.34 13.60 -1.98
C ILE A 282 19.24 14.25 -0.92
N ARG A 283 19.04 15.53 -0.57
CA ARG A 283 19.73 16.18 0.53
C ARG A 283 19.43 15.51 1.88
N LEU A 284 18.15 15.25 2.18
CA LEU A 284 17.74 14.53 3.39
C LEU A 284 18.43 13.16 3.49
N LEU A 285 18.39 12.40 2.40
CA LEU A 285 19.02 11.09 2.33
C LEU A 285 20.55 11.17 2.43
N SER A 286 21.19 12.17 1.83
CA SER A 286 22.64 12.39 1.91
C SER A 286 23.10 12.68 3.33
N LEU A 287 22.34 13.50 4.07
CA LEU A 287 22.62 13.78 5.47
C LEU A 287 22.48 12.52 6.34
N ALA A 288 21.45 11.70 6.09
CA ALA A 288 21.29 10.42 6.79
C ALA A 288 22.46 9.46 6.54
N SER A 289 22.95 9.38 5.29
CA SER A 289 24.14 8.58 4.96
C SER A 289 25.39 9.08 5.64
N LEU A 290 25.62 10.40 5.58
CA LEU A 290 26.77 11.03 6.27
C LEU A 290 26.76 10.70 7.77
N GLY A 291 25.57 10.76 8.41
CA GLY A 291 25.41 10.38 9.80
C GLY A 291 25.66 8.90 10.10
N SER A 292 25.31 8.00 9.16
CA SER A 292 25.51 6.56 9.33
C SER A 292 26.98 6.14 9.16
N GLU A 293 27.73 6.84 8.31
CA GLU A 293 29.15 6.58 8.02
C GLU A 293 30.09 7.15 9.07
N ASN A 294 29.67 8.24 9.72
CA ASN A 294 30.52 8.89 10.71
C ASN A 294 30.60 8.11 12.02
N LEU A 295 31.81 7.61 12.32
CA LEU A 295 32.12 6.85 13.53
C LEU A 295 32.19 7.71 14.79
N THR A 296 32.57 8.98 14.65
CA THR A 296 32.72 9.92 15.79
C THR A 296 31.39 10.38 16.34
N ARG A 297 30.29 10.18 15.58
CA ARG A 297 28.94 10.67 15.88
C ARG A 297 28.82 12.19 16.00
N GLU A 298 29.86 12.94 15.67
CA GLU A 298 29.89 14.38 15.67
C GLU A 298 30.22 14.88 14.26
N LEU A 299 29.38 15.74 13.70
CA LEU A 299 29.53 16.36 12.39
C LEU A 299 29.60 17.87 12.58
N SER A 300 30.57 18.51 11.96
CA SER A 300 30.62 19.97 11.91
C SER A 300 29.61 20.53 10.90
N TYR A 301 29.13 21.75 11.12
CA TYR A 301 28.25 22.44 10.16
C TYR A 301 28.92 22.58 8.79
N GLN A 302 30.23 22.79 8.75
CA GLN A 302 30.98 22.91 7.50
C GLN A 302 30.98 21.60 6.69
N GLU A 303 31.12 20.45 7.34
CA GLU A 303 31.05 19.13 6.67
C GLU A 303 29.67 18.89 6.11
N ILE A 304 28.62 19.22 6.87
CA ILE A 304 27.22 19.08 6.42
C ILE A 304 26.94 20.04 5.26
N ALA A 305 27.30 21.31 5.38
CA ALA A 305 27.12 22.33 4.35
C ALA A 305 27.77 21.91 3.02
N LYS A 306 28.99 21.39 3.08
CA LYS A 306 29.72 20.89 1.92
C LYS A 306 29.06 19.66 1.30
N ALA A 307 28.58 18.71 2.11
CA ALA A 307 27.95 17.49 1.63
C ALA A 307 26.58 17.73 1.00
N LEU A 308 25.81 18.70 1.51
CA LEU A 308 24.48 19.06 1.01
C LEU A 308 24.50 20.15 -0.07
N GLU A 309 25.67 20.81 -0.26
CA GLU A 309 25.82 21.99 -1.12
C GLU A 309 24.83 23.10 -0.74
N VAL A 310 24.87 23.50 0.52
CA VAL A 310 24.03 24.55 1.10
C VAL A 310 24.89 25.54 1.91
N GLU A 311 24.33 26.70 2.23
CA GLU A 311 24.99 27.66 3.12
C GLU A 311 25.04 27.12 4.57
N GLU A 312 26.10 27.47 5.31
CA GLU A 312 26.24 27.02 6.72
C GLU A 312 25.09 27.51 7.61
N THR A 313 24.47 28.62 7.27
CA THR A 313 23.28 29.17 7.94
C THR A 313 22.02 28.33 7.78
N GLU A 314 21.93 27.53 6.72
CA GLU A 314 20.79 26.67 6.45
C GLU A 314 20.91 25.26 7.08
N VAL A 315 22.11 24.90 7.54
CA VAL A 315 22.39 23.55 8.06
C VAL A 315 21.45 23.16 9.19
N GLU A 316 21.14 24.07 10.11
CA GLU A 316 20.23 23.80 11.21
C GLU A 316 18.84 23.39 10.73
N LEU A 317 18.31 24.08 9.70
CA LEU A 317 17.00 23.75 9.11
C LEU A 317 17.01 22.37 8.48
N TRP A 318 18.07 22.04 7.74
CA TRP A 318 18.21 20.73 7.12
C TRP A 318 18.32 19.59 8.14
N VAL A 319 19.04 19.81 9.24
CA VAL A 319 19.14 18.83 10.32
C VAL A 319 17.80 18.64 11.01
N ILE A 320 17.03 19.70 11.23
CA ILE A 320 15.67 19.62 11.78
C ILE A 320 14.76 18.83 10.83
N ASP A 321 14.82 19.09 9.54
CA ASP A 321 14.01 18.39 8.54
C ASP A 321 14.34 16.90 8.50
N VAL A 322 15.61 16.50 8.58
CA VAL A 322 16.03 15.09 8.62
C VAL A 322 15.56 14.40 9.91
N ILE A 323 15.58 15.10 11.05
CA ILE A 323 15.04 14.59 12.32
C ILE A 323 13.52 14.41 12.22
N ARG A 324 12.80 15.38 11.64
CA ARG A 324 11.35 15.28 11.40
C ARG A 324 10.99 14.14 10.48
N ALA A 325 11.81 13.89 9.46
CA ALA A 325 11.64 12.75 8.55
C ALA A 325 11.96 11.39 9.22
N GLY A 326 12.41 11.38 10.48
CA GLY A 326 12.73 10.16 11.21
C GLY A 326 13.97 9.41 10.73
N LEU A 327 14.78 10.03 9.86
CA LEU A 327 16.00 9.41 9.30
C LEU A 327 17.16 9.44 10.28
N VAL A 328 17.23 10.48 11.13
CA VAL A 328 18.32 10.70 12.09
C VAL A 328 17.75 11.16 13.43
N GLU A 329 18.34 10.67 14.52
CA GLU A 329 18.20 11.23 15.85
C GLU A 329 19.48 11.99 16.20
N ALA A 330 19.39 13.30 16.40
CA ALA A 330 20.56 14.12 16.64
C ALA A 330 20.29 15.26 17.64
N LYS A 331 21.37 15.81 18.19
CA LYS A 331 21.37 17.00 19.02
C LYS A 331 22.23 18.07 18.35
N LEU A 332 21.65 19.26 18.20
CA LEU A 332 22.33 20.45 17.67
C LEU A 332 23.06 21.16 18.79
N ASN A 333 24.32 21.52 18.55
CA ASN A 333 25.11 22.42 19.41
C ASN A 333 25.50 23.65 18.58
N GLN A 334 24.72 24.70 18.72
CA GLN A 334 24.90 25.93 17.96
C GLN A 334 26.19 26.67 18.34
N VAL A 335 26.63 26.56 19.61
CA VAL A 335 27.83 27.23 20.09
C VAL A 335 29.10 26.67 19.49
N SER A 336 29.19 25.32 19.44
CA SER A 336 30.31 24.60 18.80
C SER A 336 30.12 24.37 17.29
N LYS A 337 28.98 24.80 16.74
CA LYS A 337 28.59 24.54 15.34
C LYS A 337 28.77 23.06 14.97
N SER A 338 28.28 22.17 15.82
CA SER A 338 28.35 20.73 15.64
C SER A 338 27.02 20.06 15.87
N VAL A 339 26.82 18.90 15.22
CA VAL A 339 25.66 18.03 15.33
C VAL A 339 26.10 16.69 15.87
N THR A 340 25.58 16.29 17.03
CA THR A 340 25.86 14.99 17.62
C THR A 340 24.76 14.00 17.21
N ILE A 341 25.09 12.97 16.45
CA ILE A 341 24.16 11.95 15.93
C ILE A 341 24.08 10.78 16.88
N SER A 342 22.90 10.54 17.45
CA SER A 342 22.64 9.40 18.33
C SER A 342 22.29 8.14 17.50
N ARG A 343 21.49 8.30 16.45
CA ARG A 343 21.02 7.22 15.58
C ARG A 343 20.86 7.73 14.15
N SER A 344 21.21 6.92 13.18
CA SER A 344 20.93 7.15 11.76
C SER A 344 20.47 5.87 11.08
N ILE A 345 19.59 6.01 10.08
CA ILE A 345 19.08 4.90 9.29
C ILE A 345 19.94 4.76 8.03
N TYR A 346 20.32 3.52 7.70
CA TYR A 346 20.95 3.23 6.42
C TYR A 346 19.90 3.29 5.30
N ARG A 347 20.24 3.86 4.15
CA ARG A 347 19.35 3.88 2.96
C ARG A 347 19.18 2.48 2.37
N THR A 348 20.25 1.69 2.37
CA THR A 348 20.29 0.31 1.90
C THR A 348 21.15 -0.51 2.85
N PHE A 349 20.73 -1.74 3.12
CA PHE A 349 21.47 -2.64 3.98
C PHE A 349 22.02 -3.81 3.18
N GLY A 350 23.18 -3.61 2.60
CA GLY A 350 23.87 -4.59 1.76
C GLY A 350 25.00 -5.36 2.49
N THR A 351 25.78 -6.13 1.73
CA THR A 351 26.87 -6.95 2.24
C THR A 351 27.92 -6.14 3.00
N ALA A 352 28.22 -4.92 2.54
CA ALA A 352 29.20 -4.04 3.19
C ALA A 352 28.75 -3.62 4.59
N GLN A 353 27.46 -3.26 4.76
CA GLN A 353 26.88 -2.90 6.05
C GLN A 353 26.83 -4.09 7.01
N TRP A 354 26.54 -5.30 6.49
CA TRP A 354 26.62 -6.53 7.27
C TRP A 354 28.03 -6.80 7.77
N GLN A 355 29.04 -6.65 6.92
CA GLN A 355 30.45 -6.81 7.31
C GLN A 355 30.85 -5.77 8.36
N GLN A 356 30.45 -4.52 8.20
CA GLN A 356 30.72 -3.45 9.16
C GLN A 356 30.06 -3.75 10.52
N LEU A 357 28.79 -4.21 10.52
CA LEU A 357 28.08 -4.61 11.74
C LEU A 357 28.78 -5.78 12.43
N SER A 358 29.16 -6.81 11.66
CA SER A 358 29.91 -7.96 12.18
C SER A 358 31.24 -7.54 12.83
N SER A 359 31.99 -6.66 12.17
CA SER A 359 33.25 -6.13 12.70
C SER A 359 33.04 -5.36 14.00
N ARG A 360 32.01 -4.49 14.07
CA ARG A 360 31.69 -3.75 15.29
C ARG A 360 31.29 -4.67 16.45
N LEU A 361 30.44 -5.67 16.20
CA LEU A 361 30.04 -6.66 17.21
C LEU A 361 31.23 -7.48 17.72
N ASN A 362 32.11 -7.89 16.84
CA ASN A 362 33.37 -8.61 17.24
C ASN A 362 34.27 -7.71 18.06
N GLY A 363 34.43 -6.44 17.70
CA GLY A 363 35.17 -5.47 18.49
C GLY A 363 34.57 -5.26 19.89
N TRP A 364 33.27 -5.17 20.02
CA TRP A 364 32.59 -5.06 21.33
C TRP A 364 32.78 -6.33 22.16
N LYS A 365 32.67 -7.52 21.52
CA LYS A 365 32.88 -8.79 22.19
C LYS A 365 34.29 -8.87 22.76
N GLN A 366 35.30 -8.44 21.99
CA GLN A 366 36.69 -8.41 22.43
C GLN A 366 36.89 -7.44 23.58
N SER A 367 36.40 -6.22 23.47
CA SER A 367 36.48 -5.22 24.54
C SER A 367 35.83 -5.69 25.84
N LEU A 368 34.67 -6.36 25.77
CA LEU A 368 34.02 -6.95 26.93
C LEU A 368 34.85 -8.09 27.53
N ALA A 369 35.48 -8.94 26.72
CA ALA A 369 36.36 -10.00 27.19
C ALA A 369 37.59 -9.42 27.91
N ASP A 370 38.18 -8.39 27.35
CA ASP A 370 39.35 -7.70 27.95
C ASP A 370 38.99 -7.06 29.30
N ILE A 371 37.81 -6.38 29.39
CA ILE A 371 37.31 -5.82 30.64
C ILE A 371 37.04 -6.92 31.69
N LEU A 372 36.42 -8.02 31.31
CA LEU A 372 36.19 -9.15 32.20
C LEU A 372 37.53 -9.75 32.72
N GLN A 373 38.52 -9.83 31.87
CA GLN A 373 39.88 -10.30 32.27
C GLN A 373 40.53 -9.36 33.27
N VAL A 374 40.44 -8.04 33.05
CA VAL A 374 40.93 -7.03 33.98
C VAL A 374 40.23 -7.13 35.35
N ILE A 375 38.88 -7.28 35.34
CA ILE A 375 38.11 -7.45 36.58
C ILE A 375 38.51 -8.76 37.29
N ALA A 376 38.67 -9.86 36.56
CA ALA A 376 39.09 -11.14 37.14
C ALA A 376 40.50 -11.04 37.78
N ASN A 377 41.44 -10.41 37.11
CA ASN A 377 42.79 -10.18 37.64
C ASN A 377 42.75 -9.25 38.87
N ALA A 378 41.97 -8.20 38.86
CA ALA A 378 41.80 -7.32 40.01
C ALA A 378 41.21 -8.05 41.24
N LYS A 379 40.24 -8.94 41.02
CA LYS A 379 39.67 -9.79 42.08
C LYS A 379 40.72 -10.76 42.66
N LEU A 380 41.54 -11.35 41.82
CA LEU A 380 42.62 -12.26 42.27
C LEU A 380 43.65 -11.51 43.12
N THR A 381 44.07 -10.31 42.69
CA THR A 381 45.04 -9.50 43.44
C THR A 381 44.47 -8.99 44.77
N THR A 382 43.18 -8.57 44.79
CA THR A 382 42.51 -8.14 46.02
C THR A 382 42.27 -9.32 46.97
N GLY A 383 41.89 -10.46 46.47
CA GLY A 383 41.74 -11.70 47.27
C GLY A 383 43.06 -12.22 47.83
N ALA A 384 44.15 -12.10 47.11
CA ALA A 384 45.47 -12.43 47.61
C ALA A 384 45.97 -11.46 48.70
N ALA A 385 45.67 -10.15 48.55
CA ALA A 385 46.01 -9.15 49.56
C ALA A 385 45.19 -9.34 50.86
N VAL A 386 43.94 -9.71 50.79
CA VAL A 386 43.11 -10.01 51.96
C VAL A 386 43.58 -11.30 52.65
N ASN A 387 43.95 -12.33 51.95
CA ASN A 387 44.51 -13.57 52.54
C ASN A 387 45.86 -13.31 53.20
N THR A 388 46.75 -12.46 52.62
CA THR A 388 48.01 -12.10 53.23
C THR A 388 47.83 -11.29 54.51
N ALA A 389 46.83 -10.36 54.55
CA ALA A 389 46.51 -9.56 55.73
C ALA A 389 45.90 -10.42 56.85
N VAL A 390 45.12 -11.46 56.54
CA VAL A 390 44.56 -12.39 57.52
C VAL A 390 45.64 -13.27 58.10
N ILE A 391 46.63 -13.73 57.34
CA ILE A 391 47.73 -14.57 57.84
C ILE A 391 48.68 -13.75 58.75
N THR A 392 48.93 -12.47 58.48
CA THR A 392 49.76 -11.63 59.31
C THR A 392 49.10 -11.23 60.64
N ASN A 393 47.75 -11.18 60.72
CA ASN A 393 47.03 -10.89 61.95
C ASN A 393 46.81 -12.11 62.87
N THR A 394 47.06 -13.32 62.39
CA THR A 394 47.02 -14.58 63.20
C THR A 394 48.37 -14.97 63.75
N ALA A 395 49.44 -14.25 63.46
CA ALA A 395 50.83 -14.53 63.91
C ALA A 395 51.37 -13.54 64.95
N ASN A 396 50.49 -12.72 65.59
CA ASN A 396 50.88 -11.86 66.74
C ASN A 396 50.08 -12.27 67.96
#